data_54a0c65230415d3c92547e924f90ceb2
#
_entry.id   54a0c65230415d3c92547e924f90ceb2
#
_cell.length_a   1.000
_cell.length_b   1.000
_cell.length_c   1.000
_cell.angle_alpha   90.00
_cell.angle_beta   90.00
_cell.angle_gamma   90.00
#
_symmetry.space_group_name_H-M   'P 1'
#
loop_
_entity.id
_entity.type
_entity.pdbx_description
1 polymer ?
#
loop_
_entity_poly.entity_id
_entity_poly.type
_entity_poly.pdbx_seq_one_letter_code
_entity_poly.pdbx_strand_id
1 'polypeptide(L)'
;MKNQKVFVMGHKNPDTDSICSAIAYADIKNRTTQTKRYIPRRAGQINEETQYVLNRFGVQPPAYLGNIGTQVKDMDIRPKPDADRTMSLKNAWDMMQNKGIVTLPICNSEDELEGIVTIGDIADVYMDTKDSYLLSNARTQYNKIRDTLDGEIVEGNGHGYFTKGKILIGTADPEVMKNYIEENDMVILGNREEDQLKAIELNVSCIIVGMSIQVSEKVIKKACLLYTSPSPRDR
;
A
#
# COMPACT_ATOMS: atom_id res chain seq x y z
N MET A 1 28.85 -6.72 11.62
CA MET A 1 28.07 -6.43 12.84
C MET A 1 28.36 -5.00 13.27
N LYS A 2 27.37 -4.10 13.26
CA LYS A 2 27.55 -2.69 13.64
C LYS A 2 28.09 -2.59 15.06
N ASN A 3 29.04 -1.71 15.26
CA ASN A 3 29.74 -1.40 16.54
C ASN A 3 28.76 -0.68 17.50
N GLN A 4 27.72 -1.40 17.94
CA GLN A 4 26.63 -0.86 18.76
C GLN A 4 27.14 -0.62 20.19
N LYS A 5 27.02 0.63 20.67
CA LYS A 5 27.36 1.00 22.05
C LYS A 5 26.42 0.31 23.03
N VAL A 6 26.95 -0.23 24.12
CA VAL A 6 26.20 -0.84 25.23
C VAL A 6 26.38 0.01 26.47
N PHE A 7 25.28 0.59 26.92
CA PHE A 7 25.31 1.37 28.15
C PHE A 7 25.14 0.46 29.37
N VAL A 8 26.04 0.61 30.35
CA VAL A 8 26.02 -0.13 31.60
C VAL A 8 25.61 0.86 32.71
N MET A 9 24.53 0.57 33.39
CA MET A 9 23.97 1.46 34.41
C MET A 9 23.31 0.63 35.51
N GLY A 10 23.27 1.20 36.71
CA GLY A 10 22.57 0.65 37.85
C GLY A 10 21.14 1.22 37.97
N HIS A 11 20.67 1.34 39.21
CA HIS A 11 19.29 1.80 39.49
C HIS A 11 19.12 3.33 39.34
N LYS A 12 17.85 3.78 39.35
CA LYS A 12 17.46 5.17 39.04
C LYS A 12 18.03 6.20 40.04
N ASN A 13 18.11 5.84 41.30
CA ASN A 13 18.70 6.68 42.37
C ASN A 13 20.07 6.10 42.75
N PRO A 14 21.14 6.37 41.98
CA PRO A 14 22.38 5.65 42.10
C PRO A 14 23.10 6.03 43.40
N ASP A 15 23.48 5.02 44.16
CA ASP A 15 24.39 5.09 45.28
C ASP A 15 25.84 4.77 44.83
N THR A 16 26.77 4.75 45.75
CA THR A 16 28.19 4.49 45.49
C THR A 16 28.41 3.13 44.85
N ASP A 17 27.70 2.09 45.32
CA ASP A 17 27.80 0.75 44.78
C ASP A 17 27.31 0.70 43.34
N SER A 18 26.14 1.28 43.05
CA SER A 18 25.56 1.37 41.72
C SER A 18 26.49 2.01 40.69
N ILE A 19 27.14 3.12 41.05
CA ILE A 19 28.06 3.84 40.17
C ILE A 19 29.36 3.06 39.98
N CYS A 20 29.98 2.58 41.07
CA CYS A 20 31.24 1.85 41.00
C CYS A 20 31.10 0.53 40.28
N SER A 21 30.01 -0.19 40.51
CA SER A 21 29.72 -1.44 39.79
C SER A 21 29.53 -1.23 38.27
N ALA A 22 28.83 -0.16 37.87
CA ALA A 22 28.67 0.18 36.45
C ALA A 22 30.01 0.47 35.77
N ILE A 23 30.90 1.22 36.42
CA ILE A 23 32.23 1.54 35.91
C ILE A 23 33.09 0.28 35.82
N ALA A 24 33.17 -0.52 36.90
CA ALA A 24 33.96 -1.74 36.94
C ALA A 24 33.51 -2.77 35.91
N TYR A 25 32.21 -3.00 35.81
CA TYR A 25 31.66 -3.95 34.85
C TYR A 25 31.93 -3.54 33.41
N ALA A 26 31.78 -2.25 33.06
CA ALA A 26 32.08 -1.74 31.72
C ALA A 26 33.57 -1.93 31.39
N ASP A 27 34.49 -1.65 32.33
CA ASP A 27 35.93 -1.84 32.12
C ASP A 27 36.29 -3.32 31.93
N ILE A 28 35.80 -4.20 32.81
CA ILE A 28 36.02 -5.66 32.71
C ILE A 28 35.54 -6.18 31.35
N LYS A 29 34.31 -5.82 30.96
CA LYS A 29 33.76 -6.24 29.69
C LYS A 29 34.56 -5.73 28.50
N ASN A 30 34.97 -4.49 28.49
CA ASN A 30 35.79 -3.93 27.42
C ASN A 30 37.15 -4.63 27.32
N ARG A 31 37.80 -4.95 28.45
CA ARG A 31 39.07 -5.71 28.46
C ARG A 31 38.86 -7.15 27.98
N THR A 32 37.85 -7.85 28.48
CA THR A 32 37.58 -9.25 28.15
C THR A 32 37.20 -9.42 26.70
N THR A 33 36.43 -8.47 26.14
CA THR A 33 35.96 -8.54 24.71
C THR A 33 36.89 -7.77 23.78
N GLN A 34 37.98 -7.16 24.27
CA GLN A 34 38.89 -6.31 23.52
C GLN A 34 38.16 -5.22 22.69
N THR A 35 37.14 -4.61 23.28
CA THR A 35 36.33 -3.54 22.69
C THR A 35 36.27 -2.31 23.58
N LYS A 36 35.71 -1.22 23.07
CA LYS A 36 35.35 -0.02 23.83
C LYS A 36 33.86 0.27 23.76
N ARG A 37 33.05 -0.76 23.55
CA ARG A 37 31.61 -0.61 23.32
C ARG A 37 30.79 -0.48 24.61
N TYR A 38 31.30 -0.99 25.73
CA TYR A 38 30.63 -0.92 27.01
C TYR A 38 30.97 0.44 27.69
N ILE A 39 29.96 1.27 27.89
CA ILE A 39 30.11 2.64 28.36
C ILE A 39 29.29 2.80 29.65
N PRO A 40 29.92 3.14 30.80
CA PRO A 40 29.19 3.35 32.02
C PRO A 40 28.32 4.61 31.89
N ARG A 41 27.11 4.54 32.42
CA ARG A 41 26.14 5.63 32.49
C ARG A 41 25.48 5.67 33.86
N ARG A 42 24.87 6.81 34.25
CA ARG A 42 24.06 6.93 35.43
C ARG A 42 22.66 7.40 35.12
N ALA A 43 21.68 6.91 35.87
CA ALA A 43 20.26 7.24 35.69
C ALA A 43 19.77 8.35 36.63
N GLY A 44 20.60 8.80 37.56
CA GLY A 44 20.25 9.82 38.54
C GLY A 44 21.46 10.71 38.94
N GLN A 45 21.21 11.59 39.89
CA GLN A 45 22.26 12.45 40.46
C GLN A 45 23.18 11.62 41.35
N ILE A 46 24.44 12.04 41.43
CA ILE A 46 25.46 11.45 42.28
C ILE A 46 25.36 12.13 43.66
N ASN A 47 25.39 11.33 44.73
CA ASN A 47 25.45 11.84 46.09
C ASN A 47 26.87 12.23 46.49
N GLU A 48 27.02 12.93 47.62
CA GLU A 48 28.31 13.43 48.09
C GLU A 48 29.31 12.30 48.39
N GLU A 49 28.84 11.19 48.96
CA GLU A 49 29.66 10.00 49.22
C GLU A 49 30.27 9.44 47.95
N THR A 50 29.45 9.22 46.93
CA THR A 50 29.90 8.75 45.63
C THR A 50 30.90 9.72 44.98
N GLN A 51 30.63 11.03 45.09
CA GLN A 51 31.53 12.05 44.54
C GLN A 51 32.89 12.03 45.28
N TYR A 52 32.87 11.86 46.59
CA TYR A 52 34.10 11.71 47.38
C TYR A 52 34.91 10.50 46.95
N VAL A 53 34.26 9.34 46.79
CA VAL A 53 34.92 8.09 46.35
C VAL A 53 35.53 8.26 44.97
N LEU A 54 34.78 8.77 44.00
CA LEU A 54 35.27 8.99 42.65
C LEU A 54 36.48 9.94 42.62
N ASN A 55 36.41 11.03 43.35
CA ASN A 55 37.51 12.00 43.46
C ASN A 55 38.76 11.37 44.11
N ARG A 56 38.56 10.55 45.15
CA ARG A 56 39.65 9.89 45.89
C ARG A 56 40.46 8.94 44.98
N PHE A 57 39.78 8.30 43.99
CA PHE A 57 40.40 7.38 43.04
C PHE A 57 40.69 8.00 41.66
N GLY A 58 40.47 9.31 41.49
CA GLY A 58 40.70 10.01 40.22
C GLY A 58 39.83 9.53 39.06
N VAL A 59 38.63 8.99 39.37
CA VAL A 59 37.72 8.45 38.38
C VAL A 59 36.65 9.48 38.04
N GLN A 60 36.45 9.72 36.73
CA GLN A 60 35.38 10.64 36.29
C GLN A 60 34.01 10.01 36.46
N PRO A 61 33.00 10.76 36.92
CA PRO A 61 31.64 10.27 37.03
C PRO A 61 31.04 9.90 35.65
N PRO A 62 30.30 8.80 35.59
CA PRO A 62 29.60 8.43 34.34
C PRO A 62 28.65 9.52 33.89
N ALA A 63 28.57 9.74 32.60
CA ALA A 63 27.64 10.71 32.02
C ALA A 63 26.18 10.31 32.29
N TYR A 64 25.34 11.31 32.56
CA TYR A 64 23.91 11.13 32.80
C TYR A 64 23.18 10.63 31.55
N LEU A 65 22.28 9.67 31.74
CA LEU A 65 21.40 9.15 30.68
C LEU A 65 19.93 9.34 31.12
N GLY A 66 19.35 10.46 30.73
CA GLY A 66 18.01 10.88 31.19
C GLY A 66 16.84 10.14 30.52
N ASN A 67 17.05 9.50 29.37
CA ASN A 67 16.00 8.77 28.68
C ASN A 67 16.57 7.49 28.03
N ILE A 68 15.98 6.36 28.43
CA ILE A 68 16.29 5.02 27.91
C ILE A 68 15.10 4.41 27.14
N GLY A 69 14.04 5.20 26.95
CA GLY A 69 12.90 4.78 26.14
C GLY A 69 13.28 4.62 24.65
N THR A 70 12.61 3.75 23.96
CA THR A 70 12.75 3.54 22.52
C THR A 70 12.53 4.86 21.78
N GLN A 71 13.44 5.22 20.92
CA GLN A 71 13.38 6.43 20.09
C GLN A 71 13.07 6.03 18.62
N VAL A 72 12.57 6.96 17.84
CA VAL A 72 12.29 6.74 16.41
C VAL A 72 13.53 6.23 15.66
N LYS A 73 14.72 6.72 16.01
CA LYS A 73 15.99 6.25 15.43
C LYS A 73 16.32 4.77 15.71
N ASP A 74 15.71 4.18 16.75
CA ASP A 74 15.92 2.78 17.15
C ASP A 74 14.92 1.84 16.45
N MET A 75 13.97 2.40 15.72
CA MET A 75 12.98 1.63 14.96
C MET A 75 13.57 1.14 13.63
N ASP A 76 13.20 -0.05 13.25
CA ASP A 76 13.46 -0.60 11.90
C ASP A 76 12.42 -0.03 10.94
N ILE A 77 12.71 1.16 10.39
CA ILE A 77 11.82 1.83 9.44
C ILE A 77 12.08 1.23 8.05
N ARG A 78 11.08 0.53 7.54
CA ARG A 78 11.12 -0.02 6.17
C ARG A 78 10.91 1.09 5.14
N PRO A 79 11.55 0.98 3.95
CA PRO A 79 11.26 1.91 2.85
C PRO A 79 9.78 1.81 2.46
N LYS A 80 9.18 2.96 2.12
CA LYS A 80 7.80 3.02 1.67
C LYS A 80 7.63 2.17 0.39
N PRO A 81 6.47 1.51 0.20
CA PRO A 81 6.10 0.94 -1.08
C PRO A 81 5.86 2.06 -2.11
N ASP A 82 6.14 1.75 -3.38
CA ASP A 82 5.82 2.66 -4.49
C ASP A 82 4.35 2.44 -4.91
N ALA A 83 3.45 3.20 -4.29
CA ALA A 83 2.02 3.12 -4.50
C ALA A 83 1.42 4.52 -4.61
N ASP A 84 0.67 4.74 -5.68
CA ASP A 84 -0.02 5.99 -5.96
C ASP A 84 -1.54 5.79 -6.08
N ARG A 85 -2.29 6.89 -6.12
CA ARG A 85 -3.76 6.91 -6.23
C ARG A 85 -4.32 6.27 -7.52
N THR A 86 -3.47 6.00 -8.53
CA THR A 86 -3.89 5.39 -9.79
C THR A 86 -3.77 3.86 -9.77
N MET A 87 -3.20 3.30 -8.70
CA MET A 87 -3.03 1.86 -8.52
C MET A 87 -4.39 1.17 -8.37
N SER A 88 -4.57 0.02 -9.03
CA SER A 88 -5.77 -0.79 -8.83
C SER A 88 -5.75 -1.49 -7.47
N LEU A 89 -6.93 -1.79 -6.91
CA LEU A 89 -7.04 -2.54 -5.64
C LEU A 89 -6.39 -3.94 -5.74
N LYS A 90 -6.45 -4.60 -6.91
CA LYS A 90 -5.74 -5.86 -7.16
C LYS A 90 -4.23 -5.69 -6.97
N ASN A 91 -3.63 -4.69 -7.63
CA ASN A 91 -2.20 -4.43 -7.52
C ASN A 91 -1.80 -4.01 -6.10
N ALA A 92 -2.65 -3.23 -5.41
CA ALA A 92 -2.46 -2.88 -4.00
C ALA A 92 -2.43 -4.14 -3.13
N TRP A 93 -3.40 -5.04 -3.31
CA TRP A 93 -3.44 -6.32 -2.62
C TRP A 93 -2.20 -7.19 -2.86
N ASP A 94 -1.82 -7.37 -4.13
CA ASP A 94 -0.63 -8.15 -4.51
C ASP A 94 0.65 -7.57 -3.89
N MET A 95 0.78 -6.24 -3.90
CA MET A 95 1.90 -5.56 -3.25
C MET A 95 1.91 -5.77 -1.73
N MET A 96 0.76 -5.68 -1.07
CA MET A 96 0.63 -5.92 0.38
C MET A 96 1.02 -7.35 0.74
N GLN A 97 0.56 -8.34 -0.04
CA GLN A 97 0.91 -9.76 0.15
C GLN A 97 2.40 -10.00 -0.05
N ASN A 98 2.97 -9.52 -1.15
CA ASN A 98 4.38 -9.74 -1.47
C ASN A 98 5.34 -9.09 -0.46
N LYS A 99 4.95 -7.94 0.12
CA LYS A 99 5.76 -7.22 1.13
C LYS A 99 5.44 -7.61 2.57
N GLY A 100 4.40 -8.41 2.80
CA GLY A 100 3.94 -8.80 4.13
C GLY A 100 3.51 -7.59 4.98
N ILE A 101 2.79 -6.63 4.38
CA ILE A 101 2.28 -5.44 5.04
C ILE A 101 0.75 -5.45 5.05
N VAL A 102 0.15 -4.87 6.07
CA VAL A 102 -1.32 -4.80 6.26
C VAL A 102 -1.87 -3.39 6.00
N THR A 103 -0.99 -2.44 5.78
CA THR A 103 -1.31 -1.03 5.51
C THR A 103 -0.38 -0.53 4.42
N LEU A 104 -0.96 0.04 3.36
CA LEU A 104 -0.24 0.56 2.20
C LEU A 104 -0.41 2.09 2.16
N PRO A 105 0.66 2.88 2.35
CA PRO A 105 0.62 4.31 2.16
C PRO A 105 0.53 4.64 0.67
N ILE A 106 -0.35 5.57 0.33
CA ILE A 106 -0.53 6.13 -1.01
C ILE A 106 0.11 7.50 -1.04
N CYS A 107 1.06 7.71 -1.94
CA CYS A 107 1.79 8.97 -2.06
C CYS A 107 1.63 9.57 -3.46
N ASN A 108 1.79 10.90 -3.54
CA ASN A 108 1.86 11.61 -4.81
C ASN A 108 3.29 11.57 -5.41
N SER A 109 3.47 12.21 -6.56
CA SER A 109 4.77 12.31 -7.25
C SER A 109 5.83 13.12 -6.49
N GLU A 110 5.45 13.89 -5.47
CA GLU A 110 6.32 14.68 -4.60
C GLU A 110 6.64 13.96 -3.28
N ASP A 111 6.29 12.66 -3.18
CA ASP A 111 6.47 11.83 -1.98
C ASP A 111 5.62 12.24 -0.77
N GLU A 112 4.58 13.05 -0.96
CA GLU A 112 3.64 13.42 0.09
C GLU A 112 2.57 12.35 0.26
N LEU A 113 2.20 12.06 1.51
CA LEU A 113 1.17 11.10 1.85
C LEU A 113 -0.22 11.66 1.50
N GLU A 114 -0.91 11.04 0.55
CA GLU A 114 -2.30 11.37 0.17
C GLU A 114 -3.33 10.54 0.92
N GLY A 115 -2.97 9.31 1.30
CA GLY A 115 -3.87 8.41 2.01
C GLY A 115 -3.22 7.10 2.40
N ILE A 116 -4.02 6.22 2.97
CA ILE A 116 -3.64 4.85 3.31
C ILE A 116 -4.72 3.89 2.85
N VAL A 117 -4.32 2.69 2.44
CA VAL A 117 -5.22 1.57 2.13
C VAL A 117 -4.88 0.43 3.09
N THR A 118 -5.90 -0.10 3.75
CA THR A 118 -5.78 -1.26 4.64
C THR A 118 -6.42 -2.50 4.03
N ILE A 119 -6.12 -3.68 4.59
CA ILE A 119 -6.82 -4.92 4.22
C ILE A 119 -8.33 -4.79 4.47
N GLY A 120 -8.75 -4.07 5.52
CA GLY A 120 -10.16 -3.81 5.81
C GLY A 120 -10.84 -3.04 4.69
N ASP A 121 -10.25 -1.97 4.19
CA ASP A 121 -10.80 -1.17 3.08
C ASP A 121 -10.99 -2.02 1.82
N ILE A 122 -10.01 -2.89 1.52
CA ILE A 122 -10.14 -3.83 0.39
C ILE A 122 -11.27 -4.82 0.61
N ALA A 123 -11.37 -5.39 1.83
CA ALA A 123 -12.43 -6.34 2.16
C ALA A 123 -13.82 -5.70 2.09
N ASP A 124 -13.98 -4.48 2.56
CA ASP A 124 -15.25 -3.75 2.52
C ASP A 124 -15.72 -3.53 1.07
N VAL A 125 -14.82 -3.15 0.16
CA VAL A 125 -15.14 -3.01 -1.26
C VAL A 125 -15.55 -4.34 -1.89
N TYR A 126 -14.92 -5.46 -1.52
CA TYR A 126 -15.28 -6.79 -2.02
C TYR A 126 -16.58 -7.34 -1.43
N MET A 127 -16.89 -6.99 -0.17
CA MET A 127 -18.12 -7.43 0.48
C MET A 127 -19.35 -6.61 0.07
N ASP A 128 -19.13 -5.34 -0.33
CA ASP A 128 -20.20 -4.45 -0.81
C ASP A 128 -20.46 -4.65 -2.30
N THR A 129 -20.71 -5.90 -2.70
CA THR A 129 -20.94 -6.33 -4.10
C THR A 129 -22.23 -5.77 -4.71
N LYS A 130 -22.97 -4.91 -4.00
CA LYS A 130 -24.24 -4.34 -4.47
C LYS A 130 -24.08 -3.10 -5.34
N ASP A 131 -22.93 -2.44 -5.33
CA ASP A 131 -22.74 -1.22 -6.12
C ASP A 131 -22.20 -1.54 -7.51
N SER A 132 -23.11 -1.86 -8.42
CA SER A 132 -22.81 -2.03 -9.86
C SER A 132 -22.27 -0.75 -10.52
N TYR A 133 -22.35 0.40 -9.88
CA TYR A 133 -21.85 1.70 -10.36
C TYR A 133 -20.44 2.06 -9.84
N LEU A 134 -19.80 1.18 -9.06
CA LEU A 134 -18.51 1.47 -8.43
C LEU A 134 -17.45 1.99 -9.42
N LEU A 135 -17.28 1.32 -10.57
CA LEU A 135 -16.27 1.72 -11.56
C LEU A 135 -16.61 3.04 -12.27
N SER A 136 -17.87 3.32 -12.52
CA SER A 136 -18.29 4.58 -13.14
C SER A 136 -18.19 5.75 -12.16
N ASN A 137 -18.55 5.55 -10.90
CA ASN A 137 -18.38 6.54 -9.83
C ASN A 137 -16.90 6.88 -9.60
N ALA A 138 -16.02 5.87 -9.67
CA ALA A 138 -14.57 6.05 -9.57
C ALA A 138 -13.92 6.63 -10.85
N ARG A 139 -14.69 6.83 -11.95
CA ARG A 139 -14.20 7.29 -13.24
C ARG A 139 -13.02 6.45 -13.73
N THR A 140 -13.20 5.13 -13.76
CA THR A 140 -12.12 4.17 -14.02
C THR A 140 -11.70 4.20 -15.50
N GLN A 141 -10.41 4.31 -15.78
CA GLN A 141 -9.85 4.27 -17.12
C GLN A 141 -9.91 2.86 -17.73
N TYR A 142 -10.26 2.70 -19.00
CA TYR A 142 -10.38 1.39 -19.64
C TYR A 142 -9.06 0.60 -19.65
N ASN A 143 -7.90 1.25 -19.77
CA ASN A 143 -6.60 0.58 -19.62
C ASN A 143 -6.42 -0.06 -18.25
N LYS A 144 -6.92 0.55 -17.18
CA LYS A 144 -6.85 -0.02 -15.82
C LYS A 144 -7.74 -1.24 -15.67
N ILE A 145 -8.89 -1.24 -16.32
CA ILE A 145 -9.79 -2.41 -16.38
C ILE A 145 -9.10 -3.54 -17.13
N ARG A 146 -8.53 -3.24 -18.31
CA ARG A 146 -7.74 -4.20 -19.09
C ARG A 146 -6.62 -4.83 -18.27
N ASP A 147 -5.80 -3.99 -17.63
CA ASP A 147 -4.63 -4.45 -16.84
C ASP A 147 -5.06 -5.31 -15.65
N THR A 148 -6.18 -4.94 -14.98
CA THR A 148 -6.72 -5.72 -13.85
C THR A 148 -7.23 -7.10 -14.27
N LEU A 149 -7.77 -7.21 -15.49
CA LEU A 149 -8.31 -8.44 -16.02
C LEU A 149 -7.28 -9.26 -16.84
N ASP A 150 -6.03 -8.78 -16.97
CA ASP A 150 -5.00 -9.33 -17.86
C ASP A 150 -5.53 -9.51 -19.30
N GLY A 151 -6.32 -8.53 -19.76
CA GLY A 151 -7.03 -8.57 -21.02
C GLY A 151 -6.33 -7.79 -22.13
N GLU A 152 -6.97 -7.78 -23.31
CA GLU A 152 -6.57 -7.04 -24.51
C GLU A 152 -7.70 -6.12 -24.95
N ILE A 153 -7.39 -4.89 -25.38
CA ILE A 153 -8.37 -4.01 -26.03
C ILE A 153 -8.39 -4.35 -27.52
N VAL A 154 -9.49 -4.95 -27.96
CA VAL A 154 -9.67 -5.35 -29.35
C VAL A 154 -10.08 -4.16 -30.23
N GLU A 155 -10.93 -3.25 -29.69
CA GLU A 155 -11.42 -2.06 -30.37
C GLU A 155 -11.75 -0.97 -29.36
N GLY A 156 -11.47 0.30 -29.69
CA GLY A 156 -11.82 1.47 -28.89
C GLY A 156 -10.62 2.16 -28.23
N ASN A 157 -10.92 3.24 -27.49
CA ASN A 157 -9.89 4.07 -26.84
C ASN A 157 -9.62 3.64 -25.39
N GLY A 158 -8.54 2.93 -25.14
CA GLY A 158 -8.12 2.53 -23.79
C GLY A 158 -7.81 3.66 -22.83
N HIS A 159 -7.52 4.87 -23.31
CA HIS A 159 -7.28 6.06 -22.48
C HIS A 159 -8.57 6.76 -22.05
N GLY A 160 -9.72 6.36 -22.60
CA GLY A 160 -11.04 6.82 -22.16
C GLY A 160 -11.38 6.35 -20.73
N TYR A 161 -12.43 6.94 -20.17
CA TYR A 161 -12.88 6.65 -18.82
C TYR A 161 -14.31 6.15 -18.81
N PHE A 162 -14.58 5.11 -18.03
CA PHE A 162 -15.92 4.68 -17.69
C PHE A 162 -16.50 5.62 -16.63
N THR A 163 -17.44 6.46 -17.02
CA THR A 163 -17.95 7.56 -16.17
C THR A 163 -19.44 7.48 -15.88
N LYS A 164 -20.16 6.60 -16.59
CA LYS A 164 -21.60 6.41 -16.47
C LYS A 164 -21.97 4.96 -16.72
N GLY A 165 -23.09 4.52 -16.16
CA GLY A 165 -23.60 3.17 -16.31
C GLY A 165 -23.17 2.22 -15.20
N LYS A 166 -23.80 1.08 -15.17
CA LYS A 166 -23.55 -0.03 -14.26
C LYS A 166 -22.80 -1.16 -14.94
N ILE A 167 -22.25 -2.07 -14.15
CA ILE A 167 -21.64 -3.30 -14.67
C ILE A 167 -22.67 -4.41 -14.59
N LEU A 168 -22.84 -5.13 -15.69
CA LEU A 168 -23.74 -6.26 -15.80
C LEU A 168 -23.04 -7.48 -16.37
N ILE A 169 -23.41 -8.67 -15.87
CA ILE A 169 -23.01 -9.95 -16.47
C ILE A 169 -24.18 -10.45 -17.31
N GLY A 170 -23.99 -10.48 -18.62
CA GLY A 170 -25.01 -10.91 -19.58
C GLY A 170 -25.00 -12.43 -19.77
N THR A 171 -25.73 -13.14 -18.94
CA THR A 171 -25.90 -14.61 -19.03
C THR A 171 -27.27 -15.03 -19.56
N ALA A 172 -28.19 -14.08 -19.68
CA ALA A 172 -29.56 -14.32 -20.16
C ALA A 172 -29.64 -14.32 -21.69
N ASP A 173 -30.80 -14.70 -22.21
CA ASP A 173 -31.14 -14.57 -23.62
C ASP A 173 -31.10 -13.10 -24.09
N PRO A 174 -30.66 -12.80 -25.33
CA PRO A 174 -30.56 -11.43 -25.84
C PRO A 174 -31.84 -10.60 -25.70
N GLU A 175 -33.02 -11.23 -25.88
CA GLU A 175 -34.30 -10.54 -25.71
C GLU A 175 -34.63 -10.19 -24.26
N VAL A 176 -34.13 -10.99 -23.33
CA VAL A 176 -34.26 -10.70 -21.87
C VAL A 176 -33.24 -9.66 -21.45
N MET A 177 -32.00 -9.73 -21.94
CA MET A 177 -30.93 -8.80 -21.60
C MET A 177 -31.29 -7.34 -21.89
N LYS A 178 -31.99 -7.06 -22.99
CA LYS A 178 -32.41 -5.67 -23.33
C LYS A 178 -33.29 -5.00 -22.30
N ASN A 179 -33.94 -5.75 -21.39
CA ASN A 179 -34.71 -5.18 -20.30
C ASN A 179 -33.88 -4.71 -19.11
N TYR A 180 -32.60 -5.12 -19.04
CA TYR A 180 -31.70 -4.83 -17.92
C TYR A 180 -30.50 -3.97 -18.33
N ILE A 181 -30.10 -4.01 -19.61
CA ILE A 181 -29.01 -3.21 -20.16
C ILE A 181 -29.53 -1.83 -20.53
N GLU A 182 -28.84 -0.82 -20.05
CA GLU A 182 -29.12 0.58 -20.35
C GLU A 182 -27.97 1.19 -21.17
N GLU A 183 -28.22 2.32 -21.80
CA GLU A 183 -27.19 3.08 -22.49
C GLU A 183 -26.05 3.46 -21.53
N ASN A 184 -24.82 3.34 -22.01
CA ASN A 184 -23.57 3.55 -21.27
C ASN A 184 -23.20 2.47 -20.24
N ASP A 185 -23.93 1.38 -20.10
CA ASP A 185 -23.55 0.27 -19.24
C ASP A 185 -22.24 -0.40 -19.72
N MET A 186 -21.57 -1.11 -18.83
CA MET A 186 -20.49 -2.04 -19.15
C MET A 186 -21.01 -3.45 -19.00
N VAL A 187 -20.88 -4.27 -20.04
CA VAL A 187 -21.47 -5.61 -20.08
C VAL A 187 -20.40 -6.67 -20.25
N ILE A 188 -20.40 -7.65 -19.36
CA ILE A 188 -19.52 -8.82 -19.42
C ILE A 188 -20.30 -9.94 -20.12
N LEU A 189 -19.79 -10.42 -21.26
CA LEU A 189 -20.43 -11.39 -22.11
C LEU A 189 -19.53 -12.62 -22.37
N GLY A 190 -20.14 -13.69 -22.81
CA GLY A 190 -19.46 -14.87 -23.33
C GLY A 190 -19.25 -14.82 -24.85
N ASN A 191 -19.17 -16.02 -25.46
CA ASN A 191 -18.81 -16.23 -26.87
C ASN A 191 -19.99 -16.09 -27.86
N ARG A 192 -21.20 -15.80 -27.41
CA ARG A 192 -22.35 -15.67 -28.31
C ARG A 192 -22.28 -14.33 -29.05
N GLU A 193 -22.09 -14.42 -30.39
CA GLU A 193 -22.01 -13.24 -31.26
C GLU A 193 -23.28 -12.39 -31.19
N GLU A 194 -24.44 -13.02 -31.09
CA GLU A 194 -25.72 -12.33 -31.03
C GLU A 194 -25.86 -11.44 -29.80
N ASP A 195 -25.39 -11.90 -28.65
CA ASP A 195 -25.37 -11.13 -27.40
C ASP A 195 -24.48 -9.90 -27.55
N GLN A 196 -23.29 -10.08 -28.12
CA GLN A 196 -22.30 -9.00 -28.32
C GLN A 196 -22.87 -7.95 -29.31
N LEU A 197 -23.46 -8.37 -30.39
CA LEU A 197 -24.09 -7.48 -31.38
C LEU A 197 -25.27 -6.73 -30.77
N LYS A 198 -26.05 -7.38 -29.92
CA LYS A 198 -27.18 -6.76 -29.23
C LYS A 198 -26.75 -5.71 -28.21
N ALA A 199 -25.72 -5.99 -27.45
CA ALA A 199 -25.14 -5.01 -26.50
C ALA A 199 -24.64 -3.75 -27.25
N ILE A 200 -24.00 -3.91 -28.41
CA ILE A 200 -23.60 -2.80 -29.27
C ILE A 200 -24.80 -1.95 -29.69
N GLU A 201 -25.91 -2.60 -30.09
CA GLU A 201 -27.15 -1.91 -30.50
C GLU A 201 -27.79 -1.10 -29.35
N LEU A 202 -27.56 -1.50 -28.11
CA LEU A 202 -28.07 -0.82 -26.93
C LEU A 202 -27.15 0.32 -26.46
N ASN A 203 -26.12 0.68 -27.25
CA ASN A 203 -25.18 1.77 -26.94
C ASN A 203 -24.46 1.62 -25.58
N VAL A 204 -24.02 0.40 -25.24
CA VAL A 204 -23.21 0.18 -24.04
C VAL A 204 -21.85 0.86 -24.19
N SER A 205 -21.27 1.32 -23.10
CA SER A 205 -19.92 1.96 -23.10
C SER A 205 -18.79 0.98 -23.36
N CYS A 206 -18.95 -0.26 -22.91
CA CYS A 206 -17.91 -1.28 -23.01
C CYS A 206 -18.50 -2.68 -22.98
N ILE A 207 -17.91 -3.55 -23.79
CA ILE A 207 -18.18 -5.00 -23.76
C ILE A 207 -16.88 -5.69 -23.35
N ILE A 208 -16.97 -6.52 -22.32
CA ILE A 208 -15.88 -7.41 -21.90
C ILE A 208 -16.25 -8.83 -22.31
N VAL A 209 -15.44 -9.43 -23.19
CA VAL A 209 -15.63 -10.82 -23.61
C VAL A 209 -14.72 -11.70 -22.78
N GLY A 210 -15.32 -12.58 -21.98
CA GLY A 210 -14.58 -13.47 -21.07
C GLY A 210 -13.91 -14.66 -21.78
N MET A 211 -13.05 -15.37 -21.02
CA MET A 211 -12.42 -16.64 -21.40
C MET A 211 -11.49 -16.61 -22.64
N SER A 212 -10.84 -15.48 -22.92
CA SER A 212 -9.89 -15.31 -24.05
C SER A 212 -10.46 -15.77 -25.41
N ILE A 213 -11.73 -15.56 -25.63
CA ILE A 213 -12.43 -15.95 -26.86
C ILE A 213 -12.17 -14.88 -27.92
N GLN A 214 -11.82 -15.30 -29.12
CA GLN A 214 -11.68 -14.39 -30.24
C GLN A 214 -13.05 -13.78 -30.63
N VAL A 215 -13.08 -12.45 -30.69
CA VAL A 215 -14.25 -11.68 -31.14
C VAL A 215 -14.35 -11.75 -32.66
N SER A 216 -15.54 -11.94 -33.17
CA SER A 216 -15.72 -12.03 -34.62
C SER A 216 -15.49 -10.69 -35.34
N GLU A 217 -14.99 -10.73 -36.59
CA GLU A 217 -14.81 -9.51 -37.38
C GLU A 217 -16.11 -8.70 -37.54
N LYS A 218 -17.25 -9.34 -37.52
CA LYS A 218 -18.56 -8.69 -37.62
C LYS A 218 -18.85 -7.83 -36.41
N VAL A 219 -18.54 -8.33 -35.23
CA VAL A 219 -18.68 -7.57 -33.95
C VAL A 219 -17.71 -6.40 -33.93
N ILE A 220 -16.43 -6.65 -34.28
CA ILE A 220 -15.40 -5.61 -34.34
C ILE A 220 -15.80 -4.47 -35.29
N LYS A 221 -16.23 -4.81 -36.50
CA LYS A 221 -16.67 -3.81 -37.49
C LYS A 221 -17.87 -3.00 -36.99
N LYS A 222 -18.83 -3.64 -36.32
CA LYS A 222 -19.99 -2.94 -35.76
C LYS A 222 -19.62 -2.03 -34.60
N ALA A 223 -18.73 -2.45 -33.72
CA ALA A 223 -18.20 -1.65 -32.64
C ALA A 223 -17.42 -0.43 -33.17
N CYS A 224 -16.55 -0.63 -34.17
CA CYS A 224 -15.79 0.43 -34.82
C CYS A 224 -16.69 1.56 -35.35
N LEU A 225 -17.80 1.23 -35.97
CA LEU A 225 -18.74 2.22 -36.54
C LEU A 225 -19.42 3.10 -35.48
N LEU A 226 -19.59 2.62 -34.25
CA LEU A 226 -20.26 3.35 -33.18
C LEU A 226 -19.28 4.14 -32.32
N TYR A 227 -18.09 3.61 -32.07
CA TYR A 227 -17.11 4.21 -31.17
C TYR A 227 -16.09 5.13 -31.87
N THR A 228 -16.01 5.14 -33.21
CA THR A 228 -15.13 6.05 -33.96
C THR A 228 -15.82 7.31 -34.48
N SER A 229 -17.12 7.46 -34.25
CA SER A 229 -17.82 8.71 -34.58
C SER A 229 -17.44 9.76 -33.53
N PRO A 230 -16.72 10.86 -33.89
CA PRO A 230 -16.37 11.88 -32.90
C PRO A 230 -17.65 12.48 -32.34
N SER A 231 -17.81 12.40 -31.03
CA SER A 231 -18.89 13.08 -30.32
C SER A 231 -18.84 14.57 -30.64
N PRO A 232 -19.97 15.22 -30.94
CA PRO A 232 -20.01 16.68 -31.15
C PRO A 232 -19.57 17.51 -29.94
N ARG A 233 -19.26 16.88 -28.81
CA ARG A 233 -18.83 17.52 -27.56
C ARG A 233 -17.31 17.61 -27.37
N ASP A 234 -16.52 17.07 -28.29
CA ASP A 234 -15.05 17.10 -28.25
C ASP A 234 -14.46 18.19 -29.21
N ARG A 235 -15.24 19.25 -29.47
CA ARG A 235 -14.78 20.45 -30.17
C ARG A 235 -14.73 21.65 -29.26
#